data_59666a37bd8076cbc77f51ef1dd08cf0
#
_entry.id   59666a37bd8076cbc77f51ef1dd08cf0
#
_cell.length_a   1.000
_cell.length_b   1.000
_cell.length_c   1.000
_cell.angle_alpha   90.00
_cell.angle_beta   90.00
_cell.angle_gamma   90.00
#
_symmetry.space_group_name_H-M   'P 1'
#
loop_
_entity.id
_entity.type
_entity.pdbx_description
1 polymer ?
#
loop_
_entity_poly.entity_id
_entity_poly.type
_entity_poly.pdbx_seq_one_letter_code
_entity_poly.pdbx_strand_id
1 'polypeptide(L)'
;KGMSEDYIKNSCIPEMFVGADFTPADGWLMGLGAHMISLKPRTSTEWKEQTFKVNERMTAFSYEAHLKYSGRNYTFAAKTLMASALDHTALLGGYGVSSVDSRTGEQGYTPFRHSTTWVNFAYGTKWRPGVFVGYTKNLGTGKSLVSADKVYGMGLDIDQLITVSLNVSYNLPHWKFGFEYCPATAYYGTTDLESGRIEQTHAITNHRILGLMMYYF
;
A
#
# COMPACT_ATOMS: atom_id res chain seq x y z
N LYS A 1 -8.86 5.97 -12.15
CA LYS A 1 -9.35 4.66 -12.63
C LYS A 1 -8.40 3.63 -12.08
N GLY A 2 -8.91 2.66 -11.31
CA GLY A 2 -8.11 1.59 -10.72
C GLY A 2 -7.45 0.72 -11.79
N MET A 3 -6.46 -0.08 -11.37
CA MET A 3 -5.86 -1.08 -12.24
C MET A 3 -6.91 -2.10 -12.68
N SER A 4 -6.93 -2.39 -13.97
CA SER A 4 -7.65 -3.53 -14.51
C SER A 4 -6.84 -4.80 -14.27
N GLU A 5 -7.47 -5.92 -13.94
CA GLU A 5 -6.82 -7.24 -13.89
C GLU A 5 -6.14 -7.60 -15.22
N ASP A 6 -6.58 -7.02 -16.33
CA ASP A 6 -6.01 -7.25 -17.66
C ASP A 6 -4.54 -6.83 -17.74
N TYR A 7 -4.11 -5.85 -16.97
CA TYR A 7 -2.71 -5.40 -16.95
C TYR A 7 -1.76 -6.49 -16.47
N ILE A 8 -2.19 -7.28 -15.50
CA ILE A 8 -1.44 -8.44 -14.99
C ILE A 8 -1.55 -9.59 -16.00
N LYS A 9 -2.75 -9.90 -16.48
CA LYS A 9 -2.99 -10.96 -17.48
C LYS A 9 -2.19 -10.74 -18.76
N ASN A 10 -2.20 -9.50 -19.29
CA ASN A 10 -1.46 -9.14 -20.49
C ASN A 10 0.06 -9.25 -20.33
N SER A 11 0.56 -9.17 -19.12
CA SER A 11 1.99 -9.32 -18.85
C SER A 11 2.48 -10.75 -19.01
N CYS A 12 1.62 -11.76 -18.81
CA CYS A 12 1.95 -13.19 -18.76
C CYS A 12 3.08 -13.53 -17.75
N ILE A 13 3.38 -12.62 -16.83
CA ILE A 13 4.34 -12.83 -15.74
C ILE A 13 3.54 -12.81 -14.44
N PRO A 14 3.55 -13.90 -13.67
CA PRO A 14 2.83 -13.94 -12.39
C PRO A 14 3.44 -12.95 -11.40
N GLU A 15 2.59 -12.43 -10.53
CA GLU A 15 3.04 -11.76 -9.33
C GLU A 15 3.73 -12.77 -8.43
N MET A 16 4.89 -12.40 -7.87
CA MET A 16 5.74 -13.30 -7.08
C MET A 16 6.08 -12.67 -5.76
N PHE A 17 5.99 -13.46 -4.70
CA PHE A 17 6.46 -13.10 -3.37
C PHE A 17 7.38 -14.19 -2.84
N VAL A 18 8.49 -13.77 -2.23
CA VAL A 18 9.39 -14.63 -1.47
C VAL A 18 9.62 -13.98 -0.11
N GLY A 19 9.49 -14.78 0.94
CA GLY A 19 9.71 -14.32 2.31
C GLY A 19 10.38 -15.39 3.16
N ALA A 20 11.00 -14.95 4.24
CA ALA A 20 11.59 -15.81 5.25
C ALA A 20 11.23 -15.30 6.64
N ASP A 21 10.72 -16.20 7.46
CA ASP A 21 10.42 -15.96 8.87
C ASP A 21 11.42 -16.65 9.75
N PHE A 22 11.78 -16.00 10.84
CA PHE A 22 12.75 -16.44 11.81
C PHE A 22 12.21 -16.27 13.24
N THR A 23 12.32 -17.30 14.06
CA THR A 23 11.88 -17.34 15.46
C THR A 23 13.10 -17.47 16.37
N PRO A 24 13.81 -16.36 16.72
CA PRO A 24 15.06 -16.42 17.47
C PRO A 24 14.89 -16.87 18.91
N ALA A 25 13.73 -16.69 19.51
CA ALA A 25 13.40 -17.08 20.87
C ALA A 25 11.87 -17.19 21.04
N ASP A 26 11.43 -17.76 22.14
CA ASP A 26 10.01 -17.92 22.47
C ASP A 26 9.27 -16.57 22.40
N GLY A 27 8.14 -16.58 21.72
CA GLY A 27 7.29 -15.41 21.53
C GLY A 27 7.75 -14.43 20.43
N TRP A 28 8.96 -14.56 19.90
CA TRP A 28 9.46 -13.72 18.82
C TRP A 28 9.21 -14.33 17.43
N LEU A 29 8.79 -13.49 16.51
CA LEU A 29 8.75 -13.76 15.08
C LEU A 29 9.32 -12.55 14.36
N MET A 30 10.29 -12.76 13.50
CA MET A 30 10.88 -11.74 12.63
C MET A 30 10.85 -12.24 11.19
N GLY A 31 10.63 -11.35 10.23
CA GLY A 31 10.61 -11.76 8.84
C GLY A 31 11.01 -10.66 7.88
N LEU A 32 11.45 -11.08 6.71
CA LEU A 32 11.76 -10.25 5.56
C LEU A 32 11.05 -10.82 4.34
N GLY A 33 10.60 -9.95 3.45
CA GLY A 33 9.95 -10.35 2.21
C GLY A 33 10.32 -9.46 1.05
N ALA A 34 10.31 -10.03 -0.14
CA ALA A 34 10.45 -9.33 -1.41
C ALA A 34 9.32 -9.74 -2.35
N HIS A 35 8.78 -8.77 -3.04
CA HIS A 35 7.66 -8.92 -3.94
C HIS A 35 8.03 -8.33 -5.31
N MET A 36 7.56 -8.96 -6.38
CA MET A 36 7.69 -8.49 -7.75
C MET A 36 6.35 -8.55 -8.47
N ILE A 37 6.00 -7.46 -9.13
CA ILE A 37 4.86 -7.39 -10.04
C ILE A 37 5.31 -6.88 -11.41
N SER A 38 4.78 -7.47 -12.48
CA SER A 38 4.99 -7.01 -13.85
C SER A 38 3.65 -6.71 -14.49
N LEU A 39 3.49 -5.49 -14.98
CA LEU A 39 2.27 -4.99 -15.60
C LEU A 39 2.50 -4.72 -17.08
N LYS A 40 1.50 -5.00 -17.91
CA LYS A 40 1.43 -4.62 -19.32
C LYS A 40 0.14 -3.82 -19.56
N PRO A 41 0.18 -2.49 -19.38
CA PRO A 41 -1.02 -1.64 -19.41
C PRO A 41 -1.77 -1.69 -20.73
N ARG A 42 -1.03 -1.80 -21.86
CA ARG A 42 -1.64 -1.83 -23.20
C ARG A 42 -0.96 -2.86 -24.10
N THR A 43 -1.72 -3.41 -25.05
CA THR A 43 -1.23 -4.29 -26.10
C THR A 43 -1.23 -3.62 -27.48
N SER A 44 -2.01 -2.55 -27.62
CA SER A 44 -2.08 -1.71 -28.82
C SER A 44 -2.35 -0.24 -28.43
N THR A 45 -2.03 0.67 -29.33
CA THR A 45 -2.33 2.09 -29.21
C THR A 45 -2.82 2.64 -30.55
N GLU A 46 -3.73 3.60 -30.49
CA GLU A 46 -4.12 4.40 -31.66
C GLU A 46 -3.33 5.70 -31.63
N TRP A 47 -2.63 6.00 -32.73
CA TRP A 47 -1.83 7.19 -32.87
C TRP A 47 -1.88 7.70 -34.30
N LYS A 48 -2.30 8.95 -34.50
CA LYS A 48 -2.44 9.57 -35.81
C LYS A 48 -3.26 8.71 -36.78
N GLU A 49 -4.43 8.23 -36.33
CA GLU A 49 -5.39 7.40 -37.10
C GLU A 49 -4.86 6.02 -37.52
N GLN A 50 -3.75 5.58 -36.93
CA GLN A 50 -3.17 4.24 -37.14
C GLN A 50 -3.11 3.47 -35.85
N THR A 51 -3.36 2.16 -35.91
CA THR A 51 -3.24 1.26 -34.76
C THR A 51 -1.87 0.60 -34.78
N PHE A 52 -1.11 0.78 -33.70
CA PHE A 52 0.19 0.15 -33.49
C PHE A 52 0.09 -0.91 -32.41
N LYS A 53 0.72 -2.07 -32.64
CA LYS A 53 0.96 -3.06 -31.58
C LYS A 53 2.12 -2.57 -30.72
N VAL A 54 1.93 -2.52 -29.41
CA VAL A 54 2.93 -2.05 -28.45
C VAL A 54 3.32 -3.15 -27.46
N ASN A 55 4.51 -3.05 -26.92
CA ASN A 55 5.01 -3.97 -25.91
C ASN A 55 5.37 -3.21 -24.62
N GLU A 56 4.44 -2.41 -24.15
CA GLU A 56 4.59 -1.61 -22.94
C GLU A 56 4.59 -2.49 -21.71
N ARG A 57 5.69 -2.45 -20.96
CA ARG A 57 5.86 -3.23 -19.74
C ARG A 57 6.48 -2.39 -18.64
N MET A 58 5.99 -2.58 -17.42
CA MET A 58 6.58 -2.04 -16.20
C MET A 58 6.74 -3.18 -15.20
N THR A 59 7.94 -3.30 -14.61
CA THR A 59 8.21 -4.22 -13.51
C THR A 59 8.54 -3.42 -12.26
N ALA A 60 7.93 -3.76 -11.15
CA ALA A 60 8.12 -3.10 -9.87
C ALA A 60 8.46 -4.12 -8.78
N PHE A 61 9.30 -3.70 -7.84
CA PHE A 61 9.72 -4.49 -6.69
C PHE A 61 9.31 -3.80 -5.41
N SER A 62 8.89 -4.59 -4.43
CA SER A 62 8.56 -4.14 -3.09
C SER A 62 9.29 -4.99 -2.06
N TYR A 63 9.58 -4.42 -0.90
CA TYR A 63 10.32 -5.10 0.17
C TYR A 63 9.65 -4.83 1.49
N GLU A 64 9.60 -5.86 2.34
CA GLU A 64 9.03 -5.73 3.66
C GLU A 64 9.95 -6.31 4.74
N ALA A 65 9.80 -5.76 5.93
CA ALA A 65 10.34 -6.34 7.16
C ALA A 65 9.27 -6.27 8.24
N HIS A 66 9.16 -7.33 9.03
CA HIS A 66 8.21 -7.36 10.14
C HIS A 66 8.79 -8.04 11.36
N LEU A 67 8.24 -7.67 12.50
CA LEU A 67 8.53 -8.34 13.76
C LEU A 67 7.27 -8.41 14.61
N LYS A 68 7.16 -9.48 15.40
CA LYS A 68 6.10 -9.68 16.38
C LYS A 68 6.70 -10.29 17.62
N TYR A 69 6.25 -9.82 18.78
CA TYR A 69 6.49 -10.44 20.07
C TYR A 69 5.17 -10.75 20.76
N SER A 70 5.01 -11.98 21.21
CA SER A 70 3.85 -12.46 21.96
C SER A 70 4.29 -12.90 23.36
N GLY A 71 4.18 -12.00 24.32
CA GLY A 71 4.41 -12.30 25.72
C GLY A 71 3.14 -12.85 26.40
N ARG A 72 3.24 -13.17 27.68
CA ARG A 72 2.12 -13.74 28.46
C ARG A 72 0.89 -12.83 28.49
N ASN A 73 1.08 -11.52 28.65
CA ASN A 73 0.01 -10.54 28.82
C ASN A 73 0.06 -9.42 27.78
N TYR A 74 1.01 -9.41 26.86
CA TYR A 74 1.11 -8.35 25.85
C TYR A 74 1.55 -8.89 24.49
N THR A 75 1.16 -8.17 23.46
CA THR A 75 1.59 -8.44 22.10
C THR A 75 2.09 -7.14 21.51
N PHE A 76 3.25 -7.18 20.90
CA PHE A 76 3.81 -6.12 20.10
C PHE A 76 3.98 -6.62 18.66
N ALA A 77 3.65 -5.79 17.67
CA ALA A 77 3.93 -6.10 16.28
C ALA A 77 4.29 -4.81 15.53
N ALA A 78 5.21 -4.92 14.60
CA ALA A 78 5.59 -3.83 13.71
C ALA A 78 5.91 -4.37 12.33
N LYS A 79 5.62 -3.58 11.31
CA LYS A 79 5.95 -3.89 9.92
C LYS A 79 6.33 -2.61 9.19
N THR A 80 7.33 -2.70 8.33
CA THR A 80 7.67 -1.67 7.36
C THR A 80 7.63 -2.27 5.96
N LEU A 81 7.13 -1.51 5.01
CA LEU A 81 6.98 -1.91 3.62
C LEU A 81 7.41 -0.76 2.71
N MET A 82 8.34 -1.04 1.82
CA MET A 82 8.67 -0.19 0.68
C MET A 82 7.89 -0.73 -0.53
N ALA A 83 6.73 -0.13 -0.80
CA ALA A 83 5.80 -0.56 -1.83
C ALA A 83 6.06 0.14 -3.17
N SER A 84 5.93 -0.60 -4.26
CA SER A 84 5.93 -0.08 -5.63
C SER A 84 4.82 -0.75 -6.42
N ALA A 85 3.85 0.05 -6.91
CA ALA A 85 2.70 -0.41 -7.70
C ALA A 85 1.89 -1.56 -7.03
N LEU A 86 1.61 -1.45 -5.72
CA LEU A 86 0.82 -2.42 -4.94
C LEU A 86 -0.62 -1.94 -4.66
N ASP A 87 -1.14 -1.01 -5.44
CA ASP A 87 -2.48 -0.45 -5.26
C ASP A 87 -3.61 -1.48 -5.40
N HIS A 88 -3.42 -2.57 -6.14
CA HIS A 88 -4.36 -3.69 -6.21
C HIS A 88 -4.55 -4.44 -4.88
N THR A 89 -3.64 -4.27 -3.92
CA THR A 89 -3.74 -4.82 -2.56
C THR A 89 -4.34 -3.81 -1.56
N ALA A 90 -5.05 -2.78 -2.03
CA ALA A 90 -5.61 -1.68 -1.25
C ALA A 90 -4.58 -0.80 -0.53
N LEU A 91 -3.33 -0.80 -0.99
CA LEU A 91 -2.29 0.15 -0.59
C LEU A 91 -2.32 1.39 -1.48
N LEU A 92 -1.80 2.51 -0.97
CA LEU A 92 -1.55 3.68 -1.81
C LEU A 92 -0.48 3.33 -2.85
N GLY A 93 -0.64 3.85 -4.07
CA GLY A 93 0.32 3.67 -5.13
C GLY A 93 -0.30 3.49 -6.51
N GLY A 94 0.51 3.01 -7.43
CA GLY A 94 0.16 2.84 -8.82
C GLY A 94 1.34 3.16 -9.72
N TYR A 95 1.07 3.69 -10.90
CA TYR A 95 2.11 4.06 -11.87
C TYR A 95 1.69 5.27 -12.71
N GLY A 96 2.65 5.91 -13.34
CA GLY A 96 2.43 7.01 -14.26
C GLY A 96 3.19 6.83 -15.56
N VAL A 97 2.76 7.56 -16.60
CA VAL A 97 3.43 7.60 -17.91
C VAL A 97 4.66 8.50 -17.81
N SER A 98 5.84 7.93 -18.10
CA SER A 98 7.13 8.65 -18.04
C SER A 98 7.63 9.10 -19.42
N SER A 99 7.14 8.52 -20.51
CA SER A 99 7.50 8.91 -21.88
C SER A 99 6.42 8.49 -22.87
N VAL A 100 6.37 9.18 -24.02
CA VAL A 100 5.49 8.84 -25.16
C VAL A 100 6.32 8.95 -26.43
N ASP A 101 6.38 7.88 -27.21
CA ASP A 101 7.00 7.90 -28.54
C ASP A 101 6.16 8.75 -29.51
N SER A 102 6.77 9.72 -30.15
CA SER A 102 6.08 10.68 -31.04
C SER A 102 5.61 10.09 -32.36
N ARG A 103 6.09 8.91 -32.75
CA ARG A 103 5.75 8.23 -34.02
C ARG A 103 4.66 7.18 -33.81
N THR A 104 4.73 6.41 -32.74
CA THR A 104 3.85 5.27 -32.50
C THR A 104 2.86 5.51 -31.36
N GLY A 105 3.10 6.50 -30.50
CA GLY A 105 2.32 6.71 -29.27
C GLY A 105 2.58 5.66 -28.19
N GLU A 106 3.63 4.82 -28.33
CA GLU A 106 4.05 3.87 -27.32
C GLU A 106 4.48 4.58 -26.03
N GLN A 107 4.07 4.07 -24.86
CA GLN A 107 4.31 4.70 -23.58
C GLN A 107 5.31 3.92 -22.74
N GLY A 108 6.20 4.67 -22.08
CA GLY A 108 6.99 4.17 -20.98
C GLY A 108 6.33 4.51 -19.65
N TYR A 109 6.52 3.67 -18.64
CA TYR A 109 5.91 3.82 -17.33
C TYR A 109 6.92 3.84 -16.19
N THR A 110 6.52 4.44 -15.08
CA THR A 110 7.28 4.45 -13.83
C THR A 110 6.34 4.19 -12.66
N PRO A 111 6.68 3.29 -11.71
CA PRO A 111 5.86 3.06 -10.54
C PRO A 111 5.99 4.20 -9.54
N PHE A 112 4.89 4.53 -8.85
CA PHE A 112 4.93 5.27 -7.60
C PHE A 112 5.46 4.38 -6.48
N ARG A 113 6.31 4.94 -5.65
CA ARG A 113 6.90 4.28 -4.48
C ARG A 113 6.33 4.88 -3.21
N HIS A 114 6.00 4.02 -2.27
CA HIS A 114 5.48 4.41 -0.96
C HIS A 114 6.23 3.67 0.14
N SER A 115 6.47 4.36 1.25
CA SER A 115 6.91 3.72 2.49
C SER A 115 5.71 3.64 3.42
N THR A 116 5.38 2.44 3.91
CA THR A 116 4.33 2.22 4.91
C THR A 116 4.94 1.52 6.11
N THR A 117 4.81 2.13 7.28
CA THR A 117 5.27 1.55 8.56
C THR A 117 4.14 1.62 9.56
N TRP A 118 3.95 0.52 10.30
CA TRP A 118 2.99 0.52 11.39
C TRP A 118 3.52 -0.24 12.60
N VAL A 119 3.01 0.15 13.76
CA VAL A 119 3.27 -0.48 15.06
C VAL A 119 1.93 -0.75 15.73
N ASN A 120 1.81 -1.90 16.36
CA ASN A 120 0.65 -2.30 17.14
C ASN A 120 1.10 -2.86 18.50
N PHE A 121 0.44 -2.41 19.56
CA PHE A 121 0.66 -2.90 20.90
C PHE A 121 -0.68 -3.19 21.58
N ALA A 122 -0.80 -4.32 22.24
CA ALA A 122 -1.97 -4.67 23.05
C ALA A 122 -1.53 -5.33 24.35
N TYR A 123 -2.22 -4.97 25.45
CA TYR A 123 -1.90 -5.47 26.79
C TYR A 123 -3.14 -6.05 27.47
N GLY A 124 -2.94 -7.12 28.24
CA GLY A 124 -4.00 -7.76 29.02
C GLY A 124 -4.61 -8.98 28.33
N THR A 125 -5.49 -9.66 29.05
CA THR A 125 -6.19 -10.88 28.61
C THR A 125 -7.69 -10.69 28.57
N LYS A 126 -8.35 -10.53 29.74
CA LYS A 126 -9.79 -10.31 29.85
C LYS A 126 -10.19 -8.91 29.34
N TRP A 127 -9.61 -7.87 29.92
CA TRP A 127 -9.60 -6.52 29.37
C TRP A 127 -8.31 -6.36 28.57
N ARG A 128 -8.43 -6.04 27.29
CA ARG A 128 -7.28 -5.95 26.39
C ARG A 128 -7.32 -4.63 25.61
N PRO A 129 -6.85 -3.52 26.22
CA PRO A 129 -6.59 -2.30 25.50
C PRO A 129 -5.46 -2.49 24.49
N GLY A 130 -5.54 -1.73 23.39
CA GLY A 130 -4.53 -1.73 22.34
C GLY A 130 -4.42 -0.38 21.66
N VAL A 131 -3.26 -0.15 21.08
CA VAL A 131 -2.95 1.02 20.26
C VAL A 131 -2.29 0.57 18.96
N PHE A 132 -2.73 1.15 17.86
CA PHE A 132 -2.11 1.01 16.55
C PHE A 132 -1.74 2.38 16.01
N VAL A 133 -0.56 2.50 15.42
CA VAL A 133 -0.12 3.69 14.69
C VAL A 133 0.42 3.24 13.34
N GLY A 134 -0.12 3.79 12.27
CA GLY A 134 0.32 3.57 10.90
C GLY A 134 0.72 4.88 10.24
N TYR A 135 1.78 4.85 9.46
CA TYR A 135 2.27 5.96 8.67
C TYR A 135 2.62 5.51 7.26
N THR A 136 2.07 6.19 6.28
CA THR A 136 2.42 5.99 4.86
C THR A 136 2.90 7.30 4.27
N LYS A 137 3.98 7.24 3.47
CA LYS A 137 4.57 8.38 2.78
C LYS A 137 4.76 8.07 1.31
N ASN A 138 4.32 9.00 0.44
CA ASN A 138 4.68 9.00 -0.97
C ASN A 138 6.17 9.37 -1.14
N LEU A 139 6.91 8.53 -1.83
CA LEU A 139 8.34 8.73 -2.14
C LEU A 139 8.57 9.19 -3.59
N GLY A 140 7.46 9.37 -4.34
CA GLY A 140 7.50 9.75 -5.74
C GLY A 140 7.83 8.61 -6.69
N THR A 141 8.29 8.97 -7.88
CA THR A 141 8.63 8.06 -8.98
C THR A 141 10.13 8.05 -9.25
N GLY A 142 10.60 7.03 -9.96
CA GLY A 142 12.02 6.95 -10.38
C GLY A 142 12.34 7.73 -11.66
N LYS A 143 11.29 8.20 -12.38
CA LYS A 143 11.39 9.00 -13.61
C LYS A 143 10.34 10.10 -13.55
N SER A 144 10.58 11.19 -14.27
CA SER A 144 9.59 12.26 -14.45
C SER A 144 8.32 11.74 -15.16
N LEU A 145 7.22 12.41 -14.90
CA LEU A 145 5.90 12.13 -15.46
C LEU A 145 5.62 13.07 -16.63
N VAL A 146 4.94 12.55 -17.64
CA VAL A 146 4.55 13.35 -18.82
C VAL A 146 3.38 14.29 -18.48
N SER A 147 2.46 13.86 -17.63
CA SER A 147 1.28 14.62 -17.23
C SER A 147 0.66 14.06 -15.96
N ALA A 148 0.06 14.93 -15.14
CA ALA A 148 -0.70 14.54 -13.95
C ALA A 148 -1.98 13.73 -14.29
N ASP A 149 -2.53 13.88 -15.49
CA ASP A 149 -3.72 13.15 -15.96
C ASP A 149 -3.40 11.71 -16.41
N LYS A 150 -2.11 11.38 -16.58
CA LYS A 150 -1.65 10.07 -17.02
C LYS A 150 -1.02 9.26 -15.88
N VAL A 151 -1.69 9.28 -14.75
CA VAL A 151 -1.35 8.48 -13.58
C VAL A 151 -2.50 7.53 -13.24
N TYR A 152 -2.18 6.32 -12.78
CA TYR A 152 -3.13 5.23 -12.58
C TYR A 152 -2.82 4.54 -11.26
N GLY A 153 -3.82 4.43 -10.37
CA GLY A 153 -3.66 3.80 -9.06
C GLY A 153 -4.60 4.36 -8.00
N MET A 154 -4.24 4.17 -6.75
CA MET A 154 -5.03 4.54 -5.59
C MET A 154 -4.31 5.62 -4.75
N GLY A 155 -5.01 6.74 -4.47
CA GLY A 155 -4.51 7.80 -3.58
C GLY A 155 -3.23 8.45 -4.08
N LEU A 156 -3.13 8.67 -5.39
CA LEU A 156 -1.95 9.27 -6.04
C LEU A 156 -1.80 10.77 -5.76
N ASP A 157 -2.81 11.38 -5.18
CA ASP A 157 -2.86 12.76 -4.68
C ASP A 157 -2.55 12.87 -3.17
N ILE A 158 -2.24 11.74 -2.51
CA ILE A 158 -1.91 11.68 -1.09
C ILE A 158 -0.40 11.63 -0.91
N ASP A 159 0.14 12.62 -0.20
CA ASP A 159 1.54 12.66 0.23
C ASP A 159 1.81 11.78 1.44
N GLN A 160 0.96 11.92 2.46
CA GLN A 160 1.10 11.21 3.73
C GLN A 160 -0.27 10.73 4.22
N LEU A 161 -0.27 9.58 4.86
CA LEU A 161 -1.42 9.05 5.59
C LEU A 161 -0.98 8.63 6.99
N ILE A 162 -1.59 9.22 8.00
CA ILE A 162 -1.37 8.89 9.41
C ILE A 162 -2.65 8.26 9.94
N THR A 163 -2.55 7.06 10.49
CA THR A 163 -3.68 6.36 11.10
C THR A 163 -3.32 6.01 12.54
N VAL A 164 -4.20 6.38 13.47
CA VAL A 164 -4.09 5.97 14.88
C VAL A 164 -5.34 5.19 15.23
N SER A 165 -5.22 4.06 15.88
CA SER A 165 -6.37 3.34 16.45
C SER A 165 -6.16 3.13 17.94
N LEU A 166 -7.13 3.55 18.72
CA LEU A 166 -7.27 3.23 20.13
C LEU A 166 -8.40 2.22 20.27
N ASN A 167 -8.09 1.05 20.79
CA ASN A 167 -9.08 -0.01 20.90
C ASN A 167 -9.05 -0.69 22.26
N VAL A 168 -10.16 -1.30 22.62
CA VAL A 168 -10.27 -2.14 23.79
C VAL A 168 -11.16 -3.34 23.50
N SER A 169 -10.77 -4.52 23.92
CA SER A 169 -11.66 -5.68 23.90
C SER A 169 -11.88 -6.24 25.30
N TYR A 170 -13.11 -6.74 25.51
CA TYR A 170 -13.49 -7.50 26.71
C TYR A 170 -13.77 -8.92 26.29
N ASN A 171 -12.95 -9.84 26.76
CA ASN A 171 -12.93 -11.24 26.34
C ASN A 171 -13.50 -12.14 27.45
N LEU A 172 -14.53 -12.91 27.09
CA LEU A 172 -15.16 -13.93 27.92
C LEU A 172 -15.05 -15.29 27.22
N PRO A 173 -15.33 -16.43 27.88
CA PRO A 173 -15.20 -17.75 27.26
C PRO A 173 -15.98 -17.90 25.94
N HIS A 174 -17.19 -17.34 25.87
CA HIS A 174 -18.07 -17.44 24.70
C HIS A 174 -18.36 -16.10 24.03
N TRP A 175 -17.93 -14.98 24.60
CA TRP A 175 -18.22 -13.65 24.09
C TRP A 175 -16.98 -12.79 23.97
N LYS A 176 -16.94 -11.99 22.95
CA LYS A 176 -15.97 -10.89 22.82
C LYS A 176 -16.71 -9.61 22.44
N PHE A 177 -16.48 -8.57 23.20
CA PHE A 177 -16.92 -7.21 22.90
C PHE A 177 -15.70 -6.36 22.58
N GLY A 178 -15.83 -5.51 21.60
CA GLY A 178 -14.73 -4.61 21.18
C GLY A 178 -15.26 -3.22 20.89
N PHE A 179 -14.43 -2.25 21.17
CA PHE A 179 -14.63 -0.86 20.77
C PHE A 179 -13.33 -0.31 20.19
N GLU A 180 -13.43 0.43 19.10
CA GLU A 180 -12.31 1.11 18.46
C GLU A 180 -12.69 2.54 18.09
N TYR A 181 -11.78 3.48 18.33
CA TYR A 181 -11.77 4.81 17.78
C TYR A 181 -10.53 4.99 16.91
N CYS A 182 -10.71 5.30 15.65
CA CYS A 182 -9.65 5.35 14.65
C CYS A 182 -9.71 6.65 13.84
N PRO A 183 -9.02 7.73 14.25
CA PRO A 183 -8.75 8.87 13.41
C PRO A 183 -7.71 8.53 12.35
N ALA A 184 -7.95 8.98 11.11
CA ALA A 184 -7.02 8.89 9.99
C ALA A 184 -6.90 10.24 9.32
N THR A 185 -5.68 10.75 9.18
CA THR A 185 -5.36 12.03 8.55
C THR A 185 -4.59 11.79 7.27
N ALA A 186 -5.15 12.22 6.14
CA ALA A 186 -4.49 12.21 4.85
C ALA A 186 -4.10 13.64 4.44
N TYR A 187 -2.92 13.77 3.86
CA TYR A 187 -2.38 15.01 3.31
C TYR A 187 -2.50 14.97 1.79
N TYR A 188 -3.51 15.65 1.27
CA TYR A 188 -3.78 15.74 -0.17
C TYR A 188 -3.07 16.93 -0.78
N GLY A 189 -2.58 16.78 -2.03
CA GLY A 189 -1.90 17.86 -2.73
C GLY A 189 -1.85 17.63 -4.24
N THR A 190 -0.89 18.28 -4.89
CA THR A 190 -0.68 18.22 -6.35
C THR A 190 0.60 17.46 -6.67
N THR A 191 0.55 16.64 -7.73
CA THR A 191 1.71 15.85 -8.16
C THR A 191 2.73 16.73 -8.87
N ASP A 192 3.96 16.78 -8.35
CA ASP A 192 5.11 17.31 -9.06
C ASP A 192 5.52 16.34 -10.19
N LEU A 193 5.63 16.84 -11.40
CA LEU A 193 5.91 16.01 -12.59
C LEU A 193 7.37 15.54 -12.68
N GLU A 194 8.31 16.21 -12.06
CA GLU A 194 9.70 15.80 -12.09
C GLU A 194 9.97 14.61 -11.17
N SER A 195 9.44 14.66 -9.97
CA SER A 195 9.73 13.67 -8.92
C SER A 195 8.60 12.69 -8.64
N GLY A 196 7.36 12.97 -9.10
CA GLY A 196 6.15 12.24 -8.73
C GLY A 196 5.78 12.40 -7.25
N ARG A 197 6.38 13.34 -6.52
CA ARG A 197 6.01 13.66 -5.14
C ARG A 197 4.78 14.56 -5.12
N ILE A 198 4.11 14.59 -3.98
CA ILE A 198 2.95 15.43 -3.78
C ILE A 198 3.37 16.67 -3.00
N GLU A 199 3.04 17.83 -3.56
CA GLU A 199 3.36 19.13 -3.00
C GLU A 199 2.10 19.94 -2.67
N GLN A 200 2.25 21.09 -2.01
CA GLN A 200 1.17 22.00 -1.62
C GLN A 200 0.05 21.29 -0.86
N THR A 201 0.43 20.49 0.13
CA THR A 201 -0.50 19.60 0.80
C THR A 201 -1.41 20.31 1.80
N HIS A 202 -2.64 19.77 1.94
CA HIS A 202 -3.59 20.12 3.00
C HIS A 202 -4.10 18.85 3.68
N ALA A 203 -4.32 18.94 4.99
CA ALA A 203 -4.73 17.79 5.80
C ALA A 203 -6.25 17.65 5.85
N ILE A 204 -6.74 16.42 5.70
CA ILE A 204 -8.13 16.03 5.94
C ILE A 204 -8.14 14.86 6.91
N THR A 205 -8.89 15.01 8.01
CA THR A 205 -9.02 13.98 9.04
C THR A 205 -10.40 13.34 8.98
N ASN A 206 -10.43 12.01 8.95
CA ASN A 206 -11.64 11.20 9.08
C ASN A 206 -11.63 10.51 10.46
N HIS A 207 -12.80 10.36 11.07
CA HIS A 207 -12.99 9.71 12.36
C HIS A 207 -13.88 8.47 12.19
N ARG A 208 -13.37 7.30 12.57
CA ARG A 208 -14.13 6.06 12.56
C ARG A 208 -14.33 5.56 13.98
N ILE A 209 -15.56 5.16 14.30
CA ILE A 209 -15.92 4.45 15.52
C ILE A 209 -16.46 3.08 15.12
N LEU A 210 -15.95 2.04 15.74
CA LEU A 210 -16.36 0.67 15.49
C LEU A 210 -16.73 -0.03 16.81
N GLY A 211 -17.90 -0.68 16.85
CA GLY A 211 -18.33 -1.63 17.88
C GLY A 211 -18.31 -3.04 17.32
N LEU A 212 -17.82 -4.00 18.09
CA LEU A 212 -17.76 -5.42 17.75
C LEU A 212 -18.40 -6.26 18.84
N MET A 213 -19.25 -7.22 18.46
CA MET A 213 -19.72 -8.29 19.32
C MET A 213 -19.56 -9.63 18.58
N MET A 214 -18.89 -10.58 19.21
CA MET A 214 -18.68 -11.93 18.68
C MET A 214 -19.11 -12.97 19.70
N TYR A 215 -19.74 -14.03 19.22
CA TYR A 215 -20.08 -15.21 20.01
C TYR A 215 -19.34 -16.43 19.45
N TYR A 216 -18.74 -17.21 20.34
CA TYR A 216 -18.02 -18.45 20.01
C TYR A 216 -18.83 -19.64 20.51
N PHE A 217 -19.15 -20.57 19.63
CA PHE A 217 -19.87 -21.81 19.91
C PHE A 217 -18.97 -22.86 20.56
#